data_1ed1d48fe8954a331fb7fc03d9088276
#
_entry.id   1ed1d48fe8954a331fb7fc03d9088276
#
_cell.length_a   1.000
_cell.length_b   1.000
_cell.length_c   1.000
_cell.angle_alpha   90.00
_cell.angle_beta   90.00
_cell.angle_gamma   90.00
#
_symmetry.space_group_name_H-M   'P 1'
#
loop_
_entity.id
_entity.type
_entity.pdbx_description
1 polymer ?
#
loop_
_entity_poly.entity_id
_entity_poly.type
_entity_poly.pdbx_seq_one_letter_code
_entity_poly.pdbx_strand_id
1 'polypeptide(L)' 'MENKILSIMKEVLDDPNVNSHTTSETCENWDSMHHLMLMSELEEAFGIEFDPEQMAQMKDFASIKAMIEK' A
#
# COMPACT_ATOMS: atom_id res chain seq x y z
N MET A 1 3.45 -12.17 -6.10
CA MET A 1 2.78 -11.34 -5.10
C MET A 1 3.30 -9.90 -5.06
N GLU A 2 4.60 -9.67 -5.05
CA GLU A 2 5.15 -8.31 -5.08
C GLU A 2 4.65 -7.49 -6.24
N ASN A 3 4.61 -8.08 -7.42
CA ASN A 3 4.17 -7.37 -8.63
C ASN A 3 2.73 -6.91 -8.51
N LYS A 4 1.90 -7.71 -7.87
CA LYS A 4 0.50 -7.36 -7.68
C LYS A 4 0.36 -6.19 -6.70
N ILE A 5 1.13 -6.21 -5.62
CA ILE A 5 1.14 -5.12 -4.63
C ILE A 5 1.61 -3.83 -5.30
N LEU A 6 2.73 -3.90 -6.03
CA LEU A 6 3.27 -2.72 -6.71
C LEU A 6 2.31 -2.17 -7.75
N SER A 7 1.65 -3.04 -8.48
CA SER A 7 0.67 -2.65 -9.49
C SER A 7 -0.49 -1.87 -8.86
N ILE A 8 -1.00 -2.36 -7.74
CA ILE A 8 -2.08 -1.68 -7.01
C ILE A 8 -1.60 -0.34 -6.48
N MET A 9 -0.40 -0.30 -5.91
CA MET A 9 0.15 0.95 -5.38
C MET A 9 0.33 2.00 -6.47
N LYS A 10 0.86 1.60 -7.62
CA LYS A 10 1.06 2.52 -8.74
C LYS A 10 -0.26 3.10 -9.21
N GLU A 11 -1.29 2.28 -9.26
CA GLU A 11 -2.61 2.70 -9.70
C GLU A 11 -3.27 3.63 -8.70
N VAL A 12 -3.31 3.23 -7.43
CA VAL A 12 -3.96 4.02 -6.38
C VAL A 12 -3.24 5.34 -6.14
N LEU A 13 -1.91 5.30 -6.07
CA LEU A 13 -1.10 6.48 -5.80
C LEU A 13 -0.84 7.32 -7.07
N ASP A 14 -1.24 6.80 -8.22
CA ASP A 14 -1.04 7.45 -9.51
C ASP A 14 0.43 7.87 -9.71
N ASP A 15 1.34 6.95 -9.40
CA ASP A 15 2.77 7.20 -9.47
C ASP A 15 3.48 6.00 -10.08
N PRO A 16 3.98 6.13 -11.32
CA PRO A 16 4.64 5.01 -12.00
C PRO A 16 6.02 4.68 -11.42
N ASN A 17 6.54 5.53 -10.54
CA ASN A 17 7.86 5.34 -9.95
C ASN A 17 7.83 4.54 -8.65
N VAL A 18 6.67 4.10 -8.22
CA VAL A 18 6.53 3.26 -7.03
C VAL A 18 7.35 1.98 -7.20
N ASN A 19 8.12 1.65 -6.17
CA ASN A 19 8.95 0.45 -6.18
C ASN A 19 9.07 -0.12 -4.76
N SER A 20 9.92 -1.14 -4.58
CA SER A 20 10.05 -1.82 -3.30
C SER A 20 10.64 -0.94 -2.18
N HIS A 21 11.14 0.23 -2.52
CA HIS A 21 11.71 1.17 -1.54
C HIS A 21 10.80 2.37 -1.28
N THR A 22 9.64 2.41 -1.91
CA THR A 22 8.71 3.53 -1.76
C THR A 22 8.13 3.59 -0.36
N THR A 23 8.11 4.81 0.21
CA THR A 23 7.49 5.08 1.49
C THR A 23 6.50 6.23 1.33
N SER A 24 5.66 6.43 2.35
CA SER A 24 4.73 7.56 2.34
C SER A 24 5.45 8.90 2.39
N GLU A 25 6.70 8.92 2.82
CA GLU A 25 7.51 10.13 2.85
C GLU A 25 8.15 10.44 1.51
N THR A 26 8.43 9.43 0.70
CA THR A 26 9.07 9.60 -0.60
C THR A 26 8.08 9.73 -1.75
N CYS A 27 6.83 9.36 -1.55
CA CYS A 27 5.79 9.44 -2.57
C CYS A 27 4.85 10.61 -2.26
N GLU A 28 4.90 11.67 -3.07
CA GLU A 28 4.11 12.87 -2.85
C GLU A 28 2.60 12.60 -2.81
N ASN A 29 2.15 11.64 -3.61
CA ASN A 29 0.72 11.33 -3.72
C ASN A 29 0.21 10.48 -2.57
N TRP A 30 1.08 9.99 -1.73
CA TRP A 30 0.68 9.11 -0.63
C TRP A 30 0.29 9.92 0.60
N ASP A 31 -0.87 10.54 0.53
CA ASP A 31 -1.46 11.30 1.63
C ASP A 31 -2.48 10.43 2.37
N SER A 32 -3.17 11.02 3.34
CA SER A 32 -4.14 10.28 4.16
C SER A 32 -5.27 9.67 3.34
N MET A 33 -5.77 10.42 2.35
CA MET A 33 -6.85 9.94 1.52
C MET A 33 -6.41 8.77 0.64
N HIS A 34 -5.26 8.92 -0.02
CA HIS A 34 -4.73 7.86 -0.87
C HIS A 34 -4.36 6.63 -0.04
N HIS A 35 -3.90 6.85 1.19
CA HIS A 35 -3.58 5.75 2.09
C HIS A 35 -4.81 4.89 2.37
N LEU A 36 -5.93 5.53 2.68
CA LEU A 36 -7.18 4.81 2.94
C LEU A 36 -7.65 4.06 1.69
N MET A 37 -7.55 4.70 0.52
CA MET A 37 -7.91 4.08 -0.74
C MET A 37 -7.03 2.86 -1.01
N LEU A 38 -5.74 2.99 -0.74
CA LEU A 38 -4.78 1.89 -0.92
C LEU A 38 -5.10 0.71 -0.02
N MET A 39 -5.38 0.99 1.26
CA MET A 39 -5.74 -0.07 2.20
C MET A 39 -6.98 -0.82 1.72
N SER A 40 -8.00 -0.08 1.28
CA SER A 40 -9.24 -0.67 0.78
C SER A 40 -9.01 -1.55 -0.44
N GLU A 41 -8.21 -1.08 -1.39
CA GLU A 41 -7.89 -1.84 -2.60
C GLU A 41 -7.11 -3.12 -2.28
N LEU A 42 -6.17 -3.03 -1.35
CA LEU A 42 -5.38 -4.20 -0.95
C LEU A 42 -6.25 -5.23 -0.25
N GLU A 43 -7.15 -4.79 0.61
CA GLU A 43 -8.09 -5.70 1.29
C GLU A 43 -8.93 -6.46 0.27
N GLU A 44 -9.45 -5.74 -0.71
CA GLU A 44 -10.28 -6.34 -1.75
C GLU A 44 -9.49 -7.28 -2.65
N ALA A 45 -8.31 -6.85 -3.07
CA ALA A 45 -7.48 -7.61 -4.01
C ALA A 45 -6.99 -8.93 -3.42
N PHE A 46 -6.69 -8.95 -2.13
CA PHE A 46 -6.15 -10.14 -1.46
C PHE A 46 -7.14 -10.85 -0.56
N GLY A 47 -8.36 -10.33 -0.46
CA GLY A 47 -9.41 -10.95 0.34
C GLY A 47 -9.09 -10.98 1.84
N ILE A 48 -8.48 -9.93 2.35
CA ILE A 48 -8.07 -9.83 3.75
C ILE A 48 -8.61 -8.54 4.36
N GLU A 49 -8.52 -8.42 5.68
CA GLU A 49 -8.91 -7.22 6.39
C GLU A 49 -7.76 -6.74 7.26
N PHE A 50 -7.57 -5.42 7.30
CA PHE A 50 -6.60 -4.80 8.19
C PHE A 50 -7.36 -4.06 9.27
N ASP A 51 -6.87 -4.14 10.52
CA ASP A 51 -7.46 -3.29 11.55
C ASP A 51 -6.80 -1.89 11.49
N PRO A 52 -7.41 -0.87 12.12
CA PRO A 52 -6.91 0.51 12.02
C PRO A 52 -5.46 0.67 12.48
N GLU A 53 -5.06 -0.11 13.46
CA GLU A 53 -3.69 -0.06 13.97
C GLU A 53 -2.68 -0.55 12.94
N GLN A 54 -3.03 -1.63 12.24
CA GLN A 54 -2.21 -2.17 11.16
C GLN A 54 -2.11 -1.17 10.01
N MET A 55 -3.24 -0.57 9.63
CA MET A 55 -3.26 0.43 8.56
C MET A 55 -2.34 1.60 8.85
N ALA A 56 -2.30 2.05 10.10
CA ALA A 56 -1.47 3.18 10.50
C ALA A 56 0.02 2.88 10.37
N GLN A 57 0.40 1.62 10.40
CA GLN A 57 1.80 1.21 10.30
C GLN A 57 2.24 0.87 8.88
N MET A 58 1.29 0.71 7.95
CA MET A 58 1.57 0.29 6.59
C MET A 58 1.91 1.47 5.68
N LYS A 59 2.98 2.16 6.00
CA LYS A 59 3.37 3.40 5.31
C LYS A 59 4.53 3.23 4.34
N ASP A 60 4.90 2.01 4.02
CA ASP A 60 5.90 1.72 3.01
C ASP A 60 5.61 0.35 2.40
N PHE A 61 6.28 0.08 1.28
CA PHE A 61 6.07 -1.18 0.56
C PHE A 61 6.43 -2.38 1.43
N ALA A 62 7.55 -2.29 2.15
CA ALA A 62 8.02 -3.41 2.96
C ALA A 62 7.01 -3.81 4.05
N SER A 63 6.41 -2.82 4.71
CA SER A 63 5.39 -3.08 5.72
C SER A 63 4.13 -3.68 5.13
N ILE A 64 3.72 -3.18 3.98
CA ILE A 64 2.54 -3.69 3.26
C ILE A 64 2.76 -5.16 2.87
N LYS A 65 3.91 -5.44 2.28
CA LYS A 65 4.24 -6.80 1.87
C LYS A 65 4.26 -7.75 3.06
N ALA A 66 4.91 -7.35 4.15
CA ALA A 66 4.99 -8.16 5.36
C ALA A 66 3.61 -8.47 5.92
N MET A 67 2.71 -7.50 5.88
CA MET A 67 1.36 -7.67 6.41
C MET A 67 0.54 -8.63 5.54
N ILE A 68 0.68 -8.54 4.24
CA ILE A 68 -0.06 -9.38 3.30
C ILE A 68 0.45 -10.82 3.29
N GLU A 69 1.76 -11.00 3.37
CA GLU A 69 2.39 -12.32 3.33
C GLU A 69 2.37 -13.05 4.68
N LYS A 70 1.86 -12.43 5.67
CA LYS A 70 1.86 -12.94 7.04
C LYS A 70 1.07 -14.25 7.27
#